data_004e7689a5228b594a00d694d735c5fd
#
_entry.id   004e7689a5228b594a00d694d735c5fd
#
_cell.length_a   1.000
_cell.length_b   1.000
_cell.length_c   1.000
_cell.angle_alpha   90.00
_cell.angle_beta   90.00
_cell.angle_gamma   90.00
#
_symmetry.space_group_name_H-M   'P 1'
#
loop_
_entity.id
_entity.type
_entity.pdbx_description
1 polymer ?
#
loop_
_entity_poly.entity_id
_entity_poly.type
_entity_poly.pdbx_seq_one_letter_code
_entity_poly.pdbx_strand_id
1 'polypeptide(L)'
;MSRRLGQVTIHDHGDVRVHDYQAPQDGLLVHSVIVEGPTKLVLFDAQFLLDYATEVADYIEKLGKVLERVVISHGHPDHWSGLEVIAKRFPGVPIAALPAVRDYIATNGQPIMTARRIVFGTRVAEGPVVPTIAIEPGVMEIDGVRYVMEAYDEGESQHQLVVTLPNQAIMLAFDLIFPADVHTFTVAAYFDHWIAILDELASRSFGTLLVGHAGPARRSDIHSTISYLQTAKDVHATTKVADEYAARMKKLFPNLSESGWVDFSSLMLYGIINP
;
A
#
# COMPACT_ATOMS: atom_id res chain seq x y z
N MET A 1 23.51 5.16 -15.37
CA MET A 1 22.81 6.16 -14.54
C MET A 1 22.86 5.69 -13.11
N SER A 2 23.15 6.54 -12.11
CA SER A 2 23.09 6.14 -10.72
C SER A 2 21.63 5.89 -10.38
N ARG A 3 21.35 4.80 -9.68
CA ARG A 3 20.02 4.44 -9.16
C ARG A 3 19.53 5.56 -8.23
N ARG A 4 18.29 6.01 -8.37
CA ARG A 4 17.66 6.88 -7.39
C ARG A 4 17.37 6.07 -6.13
N LEU A 5 17.67 6.65 -4.97
CA LEU A 5 17.35 6.08 -3.68
C LEU A 5 15.94 6.51 -3.26
N GLY A 6 15.29 5.69 -2.42
CA GLY A 6 14.06 6.06 -1.76
C GLY A 6 14.27 7.21 -0.77
N GLN A 7 13.19 7.80 -0.33
CA GLN A 7 13.19 8.92 0.62
C GLN A 7 12.49 8.49 1.91
N VAL A 8 12.98 8.97 3.05
CA VAL A 8 12.36 8.73 4.36
C VAL A 8 11.91 10.06 4.94
N THR A 9 10.62 10.14 5.26
CA THR A 9 10.04 11.23 6.05
C THR A 9 9.82 10.73 7.48
N ILE A 10 10.20 11.52 8.48
CA ILE A 10 10.07 11.12 9.88
C ILE A 10 9.01 11.98 10.55
N HIS A 11 7.99 11.35 11.14
CA HIS A 11 7.00 11.97 11.99
C HIS A 11 7.37 11.67 13.45
N ASP A 12 7.86 12.68 14.16
CA ASP A 12 8.37 12.55 15.53
C ASP A 12 7.27 12.86 16.55
N HIS A 13 6.99 11.90 17.42
CA HIS A 13 6.01 11.97 18.51
C HIS A 13 6.66 11.65 19.87
N GLY A 14 7.92 12.06 20.06
CA GLY A 14 8.68 11.81 21.29
C GLY A 14 9.21 10.39 21.37
N ASP A 15 8.62 9.56 22.22
CA ASP A 15 9.05 8.16 22.38
C ASP A 15 8.69 7.25 21.22
N VAL A 16 7.84 7.74 20.30
CA VAL A 16 7.42 7.04 19.08
C VAL A 16 7.77 7.87 17.87
N ARG A 17 8.48 7.27 16.92
CA ARG A 17 8.74 7.88 15.60
C ARG A 17 8.13 7.01 14.51
N VAL A 18 7.55 7.64 13.51
CA VAL A 18 7.04 6.94 12.33
C VAL A 18 7.86 7.37 11.13
N HIS A 19 8.55 6.41 10.53
CA HIS A 19 9.43 6.59 9.38
C HIS A 19 8.67 6.11 8.15
N ASP A 20 8.32 7.04 7.29
CA ASP A 20 7.63 6.80 6.04
C ASP A 20 8.65 6.75 4.89
N TYR A 21 9.01 5.54 4.47
CA TYR A 21 9.89 5.31 3.33
C TYR A 21 9.07 5.27 2.04
N GLN A 22 9.40 6.12 1.08
CA GLN A 22 8.82 6.14 -0.26
C GLN A 22 9.86 5.71 -1.30
N ALA A 23 9.53 4.68 -2.09
CA ALA A 23 10.33 4.28 -3.24
C ALA A 23 10.29 5.35 -4.35
N PRO A 24 11.30 5.42 -5.24
CA PRO A 24 11.24 6.22 -6.46
C PRO A 24 10.14 5.75 -7.43
N GLN A 25 9.90 6.55 -8.49
CA GLN A 25 8.86 6.31 -9.48
C GLN A 25 8.95 4.93 -10.15
N ASP A 26 10.14 4.39 -10.42
CA ASP A 26 10.29 3.04 -10.97
C ASP A 26 9.94 1.93 -9.98
N GLY A 27 9.83 2.24 -8.69
CA GLY A 27 9.25 1.42 -7.63
C GLY A 27 7.79 1.75 -7.33
N LEU A 28 7.09 2.40 -8.27
CA LEU A 28 5.67 2.80 -8.18
C LEU A 28 5.37 3.79 -7.05
N LEU A 29 6.38 4.50 -6.52
CA LEU A 29 6.23 5.40 -5.38
C LEU A 29 5.63 4.68 -4.13
N VAL A 30 5.84 3.37 -4.01
CA VAL A 30 5.30 2.55 -2.91
C VAL A 30 5.90 2.98 -1.58
N HIS A 31 5.07 3.01 -0.56
CA HIS A 31 5.48 3.30 0.80
C HIS A 31 5.70 2.03 1.63
N SER A 32 6.68 2.09 2.53
CA SER A 32 6.81 1.20 3.68
C SER A 32 6.90 2.05 4.93
N VAL A 33 6.05 1.77 5.90
CA VAL A 33 5.99 2.57 7.13
C VAL A 33 6.61 1.78 8.28
N ILE A 34 7.63 2.35 8.93
CA ILE A 34 8.26 1.77 10.10
C ILE A 34 7.85 2.56 11.33
N VAL A 35 7.14 1.93 12.24
CA VAL A 35 6.81 2.53 13.54
C VAL A 35 7.89 2.12 14.52
N GLU A 36 8.62 3.11 15.02
CA GLU A 36 9.69 2.96 16.01
C GLU A 36 9.15 3.30 17.40
N GLY A 37 8.98 2.26 18.23
CA GLY A 37 8.72 2.40 19.66
C GLY A 37 10.03 2.56 20.47
N PRO A 38 9.95 2.56 21.80
CA PRO A 38 11.11 2.70 22.67
C PRO A 38 12.22 1.68 22.38
N THR A 39 11.89 0.40 22.14
CA THR A 39 12.86 -0.69 21.94
C THR A 39 12.61 -1.57 20.72
N LYS A 40 11.43 -1.47 20.10
CA LYS A 40 10.97 -2.34 19.01
C LYS A 40 10.51 -1.55 17.79
N LEU A 41 10.51 -2.25 16.64
CA LEU A 41 10.03 -1.73 15.36
C LEU A 41 8.87 -2.60 14.85
N VAL A 42 7.90 -1.95 14.19
CA VAL A 42 6.86 -2.59 13.40
C VAL A 42 6.94 -2.05 11.98
N LEU A 43 7.06 -2.93 11.00
CA LEU A 43 7.06 -2.59 9.57
C LEU A 43 5.67 -2.83 8.97
N PHE A 44 5.14 -1.86 8.26
CA PHE A 44 3.96 -1.98 7.41
C PHE A 44 4.38 -1.93 5.95
N ASP A 45 4.02 -2.97 5.21
CA ASP A 45 4.35 -3.24 3.81
C ASP A 45 5.86 -3.30 3.50
N ALA A 46 6.23 -4.12 2.52
CA ALA A 46 7.61 -4.55 2.32
C ALA A 46 8.21 -4.13 0.97
N GLN A 47 7.56 -3.27 0.22
CA GLN A 47 7.96 -2.81 -1.11
C GLN A 47 7.70 -3.83 -2.25
N PHE A 48 7.67 -3.29 -3.47
CA PHE A 48 7.55 -4.08 -4.70
C PHE A 48 8.89 -4.65 -5.13
N LEU A 49 9.86 -3.77 -5.37
CA LEU A 49 11.16 -4.15 -5.91
C LEU A 49 12.14 -4.51 -4.80
N LEU A 50 12.85 -5.62 -4.98
CA LEU A 50 13.81 -6.14 -4.01
C LEU A 50 14.93 -5.14 -3.70
N ASP A 51 15.24 -4.28 -4.66
CA ASP A 51 16.20 -3.19 -4.46
C ASP A 51 15.75 -2.24 -3.34
N TYR A 52 14.47 -1.83 -3.36
CA TYR A 52 13.92 -0.90 -2.37
C TYR A 52 13.58 -1.60 -1.06
N ALA A 53 13.16 -2.87 -1.13
CA ALA A 53 13.06 -3.70 0.08
C ALA A 53 14.42 -3.84 0.80
N THR A 54 15.53 -3.88 0.04
CA THR A 54 16.88 -3.89 0.61
C THR A 54 17.19 -2.56 1.30
N GLU A 55 16.82 -1.41 0.71
CA GLU A 55 16.98 -0.11 1.37
C GLU A 55 16.19 -0.01 2.67
N VAL A 56 14.94 -0.51 2.68
CA VAL A 56 14.11 -0.58 3.89
C VAL A 56 14.76 -1.45 4.94
N ALA A 57 15.29 -2.64 4.56
CA ALA A 57 15.99 -3.52 5.49
C ALA A 57 17.25 -2.88 6.07
N ASP A 58 18.08 -2.23 5.23
CA ASP A 58 19.27 -1.49 5.65
C ASP A 58 18.90 -0.34 6.61
N TYR A 59 17.76 0.32 6.36
CA TYR A 59 17.28 1.39 7.22
C TYR A 59 16.84 0.86 8.59
N ILE A 60 16.09 -0.25 8.62
CA ILE A 60 15.68 -0.94 9.87
C ILE A 60 16.91 -1.34 10.69
N GLU A 61 17.94 -1.93 10.06
CA GLU A 61 19.20 -2.28 10.76
C GLU A 61 19.88 -1.07 11.37
N LYS A 62 19.90 0.08 10.68
CA LYS A 62 20.48 1.33 11.19
C LYS A 62 19.74 1.91 12.39
N LEU A 63 18.44 1.65 12.54
CA LEU A 63 17.67 2.03 13.73
C LEU A 63 18.11 1.25 14.97
N GLY A 64 18.73 0.08 14.79
CA GLY A 64 19.38 -0.68 15.88
C GLY A 64 18.42 -1.28 16.92
N LYS A 65 17.11 -1.36 16.58
CA LYS A 65 16.07 -1.94 17.43
C LYS A 65 15.56 -3.24 16.82
N VAL A 66 14.87 -4.04 17.63
CA VAL A 66 14.30 -5.34 17.19
C VAL A 66 13.10 -5.11 16.27
N LEU A 67 13.13 -5.68 15.07
CA LEU A 67 11.93 -5.76 14.22
C LEU A 67 11.00 -6.85 14.80
N GLU A 68 9.98 -6.41 15.54
CA GLU A 68 9.05 -7.30 16.27
C GLU A 68 7.97 -7.86 15.37
N ARG A 69 7.55 -7.11 14.35
CA ARG A 69 6.44 -7.50 13.47
C ARG A 69 6.56 -6.87 12.10
N VAL A 70 6.16 -7.63 11.08
CA VAL A 70 5.84 -7.10 9.75
C VAL A 70 4.34 -7.30 9.53
N VAL A 71 3.67 -6.28 9.00
CA VAL A 71 2.24 -6.30 8.71
C VAL A 71 2.03 -5.96 7.25
N ILE A 72 1.31 -6.79 6.51
CA ILE A 72 0.93 -6.55 5.12
C ILE A 72 -0.50 -6.03 5.09
N SER A 73 -0.67 -4.89 4.44
CA SER A 73 -1.93 -4.16 4.40
C SER A 73 -2.99 -4.84 3.55
N HIS A 74 -2.62 -5.35 2.37
CA HIS A 74 -3.54 -5.97 1.41
C HIS A 74 -2.80 -6.91 0.44
N GLY A 75 -3.52 -7.47 -0.55
CA GLY A 75 -3.04 -8.56 -1.41
C GLY A 75 -2.22 -8.15 -2.61
N HIS A 76 -2.07 -6.86 -2.94
CA HIS A 76 -1.33 -6.45 -4.13
C HIS A 76 0.19 -6.68 -3.98
N PRO A 77 0.87 -7.14 -5.05
CA PRO A 77 2.25 -7.65 -4.96
C PRO A 77 3.28 -6.58 -4.62
N ASP A 78 2.99 -5.35 -4.87
CA ASP A 78 3.86 -4.20 -4.57
C ASP A 78 3.96 -3.88 -3.08
N HIS A 79 3.11 -4.49 -2.25
CA HIS A 79 3.17 -4.36 -0.79
C HIS A 79 3.87 -5.55 -0.11
N TRP A 80 3.97 -6.72 -0.79
CA TRP A 80 4.53 -7.92 -0.15
C TRP A 80 5.68 -8.59 -0.91
N SER A 81 5.97 -8.23 -2.17
CA SER A 81 7.06 -8.85 -2.94
C SER A 81 8.40 -8.77 -2.20
N GLY A 82 8.70 -7.63 -1.59
CA GLY A 82 9.93 -7.41 -0.83
C GLY A 82 10.05 -8.22 0.46
N LEU A 83 9.01 -8.96 0.88
CA LEU A 83 9.11 -9.91 2.00
C LEU A 83 10.22 -10.93 1.81
N GLU A 84 10.60 -11.25 0.55
CA GLU A 84 11.76 -12.11 0.28
C GLU A 84 13.04 -11.57 0.92
N VAL A 85 13.27 -10.27 0.82
CA VAL A 85 14.44 -9.60 1.44
C VAL A 85 14.26 -9.51 2.95
N ILE A 86 13.08 -9.06 3.40
CA ILE A 86 12.82 -8.83 4.83
C ILE A 86 12.95 -10.15 5.62
N ALA A 87 12.33 -11.23 5.16
CA ALA A 87 12.39 -12.53 5.83
C ALA A 87 13.81 -13.11 5.86
N LYS A 88 14.62 -12.84 4.83
CA LYS A 88 16.02 -13.26 4.77
C LYS A 88 16.92 -12.44 5.72
N ARG A 89 16.68 -11.13 5.85
CA ARG A 89 17.48 -10.23 6.69
C ARG A 89 17.09 -10.35 8.16
N PHE A 90 15.83 -10.62 8.46
CA PHE A 90 15.28 -10.74 9.80
C PHE A 90 14.66 -12.14 9.98
N PRO A 91 15.48 -13.21 10.06
CA PRO A 91 14.97 -14.57 10.11
C PRO A 91 14.12 -14.80 11.37
N GLY A 92 12.93 -15.37 11.16
CA GLY A 92 11.99 -15.64 12.25
C GLY A 92 11.13 -14.44 12.65
N VAL A 93 11.26 -13.27 12.00
CA VAL A 93 10.34 -12.15 12.26
C VAL A 93 8.90 -12.58 11.95
N PRO A 94 7.95 -12.35 12.86
CA PRO A 94 6.54 -12.66 12.61
C PRO A 94 5.98 -11.76 11.50
N ILE A 95 5.50 -12.36 10.41
CA ILE A 95 4.84 -11.66 9.30
C ILE A 95 3.34 -11.91 9.40
N ALA A 96 2.57 -10.85 9.40
CA ALA A 96 1.15 -10.86 9.70
C ALA A 96 0.34 -10.16 8.61
N ALA A 97 -0.88 -10.63 8.35
CA ALA A 97 -1.88 -9.99 7.50
C ALA A 97 -3.28 -10.47 7.90
N LEU A 98 -4.32 -9.81 7.38
CA LEU A 98 -5.70 -10.31 7.49
C LEU A 98 -5.78 -11.75 6.94
N PRO A 99 -6.62 -12.63 7.51
CA PRO A 99 -6.76 -14.02 7.04
C PRO A 99 -6.97 -14.11 5.53
N ALA A 100 -7.90 -13.33 4.98
CA ALA A 100 -8.21 -13.32 3.56
C ALA A 100 -7.03 -12.85 2.69
N VAL A 101 -6.24 -11.88 3.15
CA VAL A 101 -5.01 -11.41 2.47
C VAL A 101 -3.95 -12.52 2.45
N ARG A 102 -3.77 -13.25 3.56
CA ARG A 102 -2.86 -14.40 3.62
C ARG A 102 -3.27 -15.48 2.62
N ASP A 103 -4.56 -15.83 2.61
CA ASP A 103 -5.09 -16.86 1.71
C ASP A 103 -4.97 -16.43 0.23
N TYR A 104 -5.19 -15.14 -0.05
CA TYR A 104 -4.98 -14.58 -1.38
C TYR A 104 -3.51 -14.70 -1.83
N ILE A 105 -2.56 -14.29 -0.98
CA ILE A 105 -1.11 -14.40 -1.29
C ILE A 105 -0.69 -15.86 -1.45
N ALA A 106 -1.19 -16.77 -0.58
CA ALA A 106 -0.87 -18.19 -0.66
C ALA A 106 -1.36 -18.83 -1.97
N THR A 107 -2.56 -18.43 -2.42
CA THR A 107 -3.20 -19.01 -3.61
C THR A 107 -2.70 -18.40 -4.91
N ASN A 108 -2.58 -17.06 -4.94
CA ASN A 108 -2.35 -16.31 -6.18
C ASN A 108 -0.92 -15.77 -6.31
N GLY A 109 -0.16 -15.75 -5.22
CA GLY A 109 1.15 -15.08 -5.20
C GLY A 109 2.15 -15.65 -6.20
N GLN A 110 2.24 -16.96 -6.36
CA GLN A 110 3.19 -17.56 -7.32
C GLN A 110 2.84 -17.24 -8.78
N PRO A 111 1.60 -17.41 -9.26
CA PRO A 111 1.21 -16.95 -10.59
C PRO A 111 1.46 -15.46 -10.83
N ILE A 112 1.13 -14.60 -9.85
CA ILE A 112 1.35 -13.16 -9.91
C ILE A 112 2.85 -12.87 -10.08
N MET A 113 3.71 -13.41 -9.22
CA MET A 113 5.14 -13.15 -9.29
C MET A 113 5.75 -13.67 -10.59
N THR A 114 5.30 -14.82 -11.09
CA THR A 114 5.72 -15.34 -12.40
C THR A 114 5.42 -14.34 -13.52
N ALA A 115 4.22 -13.75 -13.53
CA ALA A 115 3.84 -12.72 -14.50
C ALA A 115 4.66 -11.43 -14.33
N ARG A 116 4.85 -10.96 -13.09
CA ARG A 116 5.64 -9.74 -12.80
C ARG A 116 7.11 -9.90 -13.19
N ARG A 117 7.68 -11.09 -13.03
CA ARG A 117 9.08 -11.36 -13.46
C ARG A 117 9.28 -11.27 -14.97
N ILE A 118 8.27 -11.45 -15.78
CA ILE A 118 8.36 -11.21 -17.25
C ILE A 118 8.72 -9.76 -17.53
N VAL A 119 8.17 -8.81 -16.74
CA VAL A 119 8.36 -7.36 -16.94
C VAL A 119 9.56 -6.84 -16.14
N PHE A 120 9.69 -7.24 -14.87
CA PHE A 120 10.64 -6.67 -13.91
C PHE A 120 11.89 -7.53 -13.70
N GLY A 121 11.94 -8.75 -14.28
CA GLY A 121 13.06 -9.66 -14.15
C GLY A 121 13.33 -10.07 -12.71
N THR A 122 14.58 -10.03 -12.31
CA THR A 122 15.04 -10.40 -10.96
C THR A 122 14.86 -9.27 -9.93
N ARG A 123 14.28 -8.15 -10.31
CA ARG A 123 14.01 -7.04 -9.39
C ARG A 123 12.79 -7.32 -8.49
N VAL A 124 11.96 -8.29 -8.81
CA VAL A 124 10.84 -8.74 -7.97
C VAL A 124 11.10 -10.15 -7.46
N ALA A 125 10.43 -10.55 -6.38
CA ALA A 125 10.60 -11.85 -5.73
C ALA A 125 10.41 -13.02 -6.69
N GLU A 126 11.04 -14.15 -6.41
CA GLU A 126 10.85 -15.39 -7.17
C GLU A 126 9.49 -16.01 -6.92
N GLY A 127 8.99 -15.87 -5.69
CA GLY A 127 7.69 -16.34 -5.27
C GLY A 127 7.24 -15.62 -3.99
N PRO A 128 6.02 -15.89 -3.51
CA PRO A 128 5.50 -15.23 -2.34
C PRO A 128 6.13 -15.76 -1.04
N VAL A 129 6.42 -14.85 -0.12
CA VAL A 129 6.56 -15.18 1.30
C VAL A 129 5.19 -14.97 1.94
N VAL A 130 4.51 -16.07 2.25
CA VAL A 130 3.16 -16.03 2.81
C VAL A 130 3.20 -15.60 4.29
N PRO A 131 2.43 -14.58 4.71
CA PRO A 131 2.35 -14.19 6.10
C PRO A 131 1.94 -15.35 7.00
N THR A 132 2.64 -15.53 8.12
CA THR A 132 2.44 -16.68 9.01
C THR A 132 1.40 -16.46 10.10
N ILE A 133 1.08 -15.19 10.39
CA ILE A 133 0.15 -14.79 11.45
C ILE A 133 -1.10 -14.16 10.85
N ALA A 134 -2.27 -14.60 11.30
CA ALA A 134 -3.53 -13.93 11.03
C ALA A 134 -3.71 -12.74 11.98
N ILE A 135 -4.06 -11.57 11.43
CA ILE A 135 -4.47 -10.40 12.20
C ILE A 135 -5.99 -10.35 12.20
N GLU A 136 -6.58 -10.34 13.37
CA GLU A 136 -7.99 -10.02 13.54
C GLU A 136 -8.13 -8.49 13.76
N PRO A 137 -9.20 -7.86 13.23
CA PRO A 137 -9.51 -6.47 13.56
C PRO A 137 -9.61 -6.26 15.07
N GLY A 138 -9.11 -5.12 15.54
CA GLY A 138 -9.08 -4.81 16.97
C GLY A 138 -7.83 -4.03 17.36
N VAL A 139 -7.44 -4.15 18.61
CA VAL A 139 -6.29 -3.42 19.16
C VAL A 139 -5.09 -4.37 19.27
N MET A 140 -3.98 -3.98 18.65
CA MET A 140 -2.67 -4.56 18.88
C MET A 140 -1.83 -3.55 19.69
N GLU A 141 -1.07 -4.04 20.64
CA GLU A 141 -0.11 -3.24 21.39
C GLU A 141 1.27 -3.86 21.31
N ILE A 142 2.26 -3.09 20.87
CA ILE A 142 3.67 -3.50 20.81
C ILE A 142 4.50 -2.36 21.38
N ASP A 143 5.33 -2.67 22.38
CA ASP A 143 6.30 -1.73 22.98
C ASP A 143 5.63 -0.43 23.51
N GLY A 144 4.40 -0.55 24.03
CA GLY A 144 3.60 0.59 24.51
C GLY A 144 2.93 1.41 23.41
N VAL A 145 3.15 1.07 22.14
CA VAL A 145 2.46 1.69 21.01
C VAL A 145 1.16 0.95 20.71
N ARG A 146 0.07 1.70 20.67
CA ARG A 146 -1.27 1.17 20.38
C ARG A 146 -1.59 1.33 18.90
N TYR A 147 -1.97 0.21 18.27
CA TYR A 147 -2.44 0.13 16.89
C TYR A 147 -3.89 -0.31 16.89
N VAL A 148 -4.77 0.46 16.28
CA VAL A 148 -6.15 0.04 16.00
C VAL A 148 -6.19 -0.48 14.58
N MET A 149 -6.47 -1.78 14.44
CA MET A 149 -6.49 -2.50 13.17
C MET A 149 -7.94 -2.64 12.71
N GLU A 150 -8.24 -2.21 11.51
CA GLU A 150 -9.59 -2.25 10.95
C GLU A 150 -9.54 -2.86 9.55
N ALA A 151 -10.43 -3.81 9.30
CA ALA A 151 -10.53 -4.47 8.01
C ALA A 151 -11.66 -3.87 7.19
N TYR A 152 -11.39 -3.63 5.92
CA TYR A 152 -12.35 -3.16 4.94
C TYR A 152 -12.34 -4.09 3.73
N ASP A 153 -13.52 -4.33 3.19
CA ASP A 153 -13.73 -5.14 2.00
C ASP A 153 -14.18 -4.26 0.83
N GLU A 154 -13.83 -4.68 -0.38
CA GLU A 154 -14.29 -4.05 -1.62
C GLU A 154 -13.97 -2.54 -1.72
N GLY A 155 -12.74 -2.18 -1.31
CA GLY A 155 -12.16 -0.86 -1.52
C GLY A 155 -11.30 -0.83 -2.79
N GLU A 156 -10.04 -0.41 -2.67
CA GLU A 156 -9.06 -0.51 -3.75
C GLU A 156 -8.76 -1.98 -4.07
N SER A 157 -8.66 -2.82 -3.04
CA SER A 157 -8.54 -4.27 -3.13
C SER A 157 -9.75 -4.98 -2.48
N GLN A 158 -9.87 -6.30 -2.70
CA GLN A 158 -10.95 -7.10 -2.11
C GLN A 158 -10.96 -7.07 -0.59
N HIS A 159 -9.77 -7.11 0.03
CA HIS A 159 -9.58 -7.09 1.48
C HIS A 159 -8.39 -6.21 1.81
N GLN A 160 -8.55 -5.28 2.73
CA GLN A 160 -7.48 -4.38 3.10
C GLN A 160 -7.61 -3.89 4.54
N LEU A 161 -6.46 -3.49 5.09
CA LEU A 161 -6.30 -3.02 6.43
C LEU A 161 -6.24 -1.49 6.44
N VAL A 162 -6.83 -0.87 7.46
CA VAL A 162 -6.52 0.50 7.88
C VAL A 162 -5.96 0.41 9.29
N VAL A 163 -4.92 1.17 9.57
CA VAL A 163 -4.28 1.18 10.89
C VAL A 163 -4.26 2.59 11.45
N THR A 164 -4.77 2.75 12.66
CA THR A 164 -4.70 4.03 13.36
C THR A 164 -3.78 3.90 14.57
N LEU A 165 -2.89 4.88 14.74
CA LEU A 165 -2.10 5.10 15.94
C LEU A 165 -2.75 6.26 16.71
N PRO A 166 -3.71 5.99 17.61
CA PRO A 166 -4.55 7.06 18.16
C PRO A 166 -3.78 8.06 19.03
N ASN A 167 -2.77 7.60 19.76
CA ASN A 167 -1.96 8.46 20.61
C ASN A 167 -1.06 9.42 19.81
N GLN A 168 -0.70 9.05 18.57
CA GLN A 168 0.09 9.86 17.64
C GLN A 168 -0.79 10.62 16.65
N ALA A 169 -2.10 10.38 16.67
CA ALA A 169 -3.06 10.92 15.70
C ALA A 169 -2.68 10.63 14.24
N ILE A 170 -2.15 9.42 13.96
CA ILE A 170 -1.74 8.96 12.64
C ILE A 170 -2.72 7.92 12.13
N MET A 171 -3.12 8.03 10.86
CA MET A 171 -3.88 7.01 10.13
C MET A 171 -3.05 6.53 8.92
N LEU A 172 -2.85 5.21 8.84
CA LEU A 172 -2.30 4.52 7.68
C LEU A 172 -3.49 3.96 6.89
N ALA A 173 -3.81 4.58 5.76
CA ALA A 173 -4.93 4.20 4.91
C ALA A 173 -4.48 3.38 3.68
N PHE A 174 -3.17 3.25 3.48
CA PHE A 174 -2.58 2.51 2.37
C PHE A 174 -3.21 2.92 1.04
N ASP A 175 -3.65 1.99 0.20
CA ASP A 175 -4.16 2.24 -1.13
C ASP A 175 -5.63 2.68 -1.21
N LEU A 176 -6.29 2.85 -0.04
CA LEU A 176 -7.61 3.47 -0.04
C LEU A 176 -7.59 4.93 -0.46
N ILE A 177 -6.48 5.63 -0.30
CA ILE A 177 -6.38 7.07 -0.56
C ILE A 177 -5.15 7.33 -1.41
N PHE A 178 -5.34 8.12 -2.47
CA PHE A 178 -4.28 8.60 -3.35
C PHE A 178 -4.16 10.13 -3.26
N PRO A 179 -2.93 10.68 -3.27
CA PRO A 179 -2.73 12.12 -3.35
C PRO A 179 -3.38 12.73 -4.58
N ALA A 180 -3.86 13.96 -4.46
CA ALA A 180 -4.66 14.63 -5.50
C ALA A 180 -3.88 15.00 -6.79
N ASP A 181 -2.58 14.78 -6.83
CA ASP A 181 -1.70 15.07 -7.97
C ASP A 181 -1.32 13.83 -8.80
N VAL A 182 -1.79 12.65 -8.41
CA VAL A 182 -1.58 11.39 -9.13
C VAL A 182 -2.91 10.75 -9.56
N HIS A 183 -2.87 9.91 -10.58
CA HIS A 183 -3.99 9.05 -10.90
C HIS A 183 -4.16 7.95 -9.84
N THR A 184 -5.41 7.58 -9.57
CA THR A 184 -5.75 6.50 -8.63
C THR A 184 -5.71 5.14 -9.35
N PHE A 185 -5.17 4.12 -8.71
CA PHE A 185 -5.32 2.75 -9.19
C PHE A 185 -6.77 2.28 -9.03
N THR A 186 -7.49 2.10 -10.12
CA THR A 186 -8.88 1.61 -10.13
C THR A 186 -8.91 0.18 -10.67
N VAL A 187 -8.42 -0.77 -9.88
CA VAL A 187 -8.19 -2.16 -10.33
C VAL A 187 -9.43 -3.04 -10.29
N ALA A 188 -10.46 -2.61 -9.56
CA ALA A 188 -11.74 -3.31 -9.45
C ALA A 188 -12.92 -2.33 -9.43
N ALA A 189 -14.12 -2.82 -9.80
CA ALA A 189 -15.33 -1.99 -9.91
C ALA A 189 -16.06 -1.81 -8.56
N TYR A 190 -15.34 -1.73 -7.46
CA TYR A 190 -15.90 -1.55 -6.10
C TYR A 190 -16.23 -0.09 -5.76
N PHE A 191 -16.49 0.74 -6.77
CA PHE A 191 -16.59 2.20 -6.64
C PHE A 191 -17.49 2.67 -5.49
N ASP A 192 -18.71 2.10 -5.37
CA ASP A 192 -19.67 2.55 -4.35
C ASP A 192 -19.23 2.15 -2.93
N HIS A 193 -18.72 0.94 -2.75
CA HIS A 193 -18.19 0.49 -1.47
C HIS A 193 -16.95 1.28 -1.08
N TRP A 194 -16.03 1.48 -2.00
CA TRP A 194 -14.82 2.27 -1.76
C TRP A 194 -15.15 3.72 -1.38
N ILE A 195 -16.10 4.37 -2.09
CA ILE A 195 -16.57 5.72 -1.73
C ILE A 195 -17.17 5.73 -0.32
N ALA A 196 -17.99 4.73 0.04
CA ALA A 196 -18.57 4.64 1.38
C ALA A 196 -17.50 4.49 2.49
N ILE A 197 -16.46 3.70 2.24
CA ILE A 197 -15.29 3.59 3.14
C ILE A 197 -14.62 4.96 3.29
N LEU A 198 -14.38 5.66 2.20
CA LEU A 198 -13.73 6.98 2.22
C LEU A 198 -14.56 8.03 2.96
N ASP A 199 -15.88 8.03 2.81
CA ASP A 199 -16.80 8.93 3.55
C ASP A 199 -16.71 8.65 5.06
N GLU A 200 -16.64 7.38 5.46
CA GLU A 200 -16.41 7.00 6.86
C GLU A 200 -15.05 7.51 7.35
N LEU A 201 -13.97 7.25 6.62
CA LEU A 201 -12.62 7.71 6.99
C LEU A 201 -12.51 9.25 7.06
N ALA A 202 -13.20 9.96 6.18
CA ALA A 202 -13.25 11.42 6.18
C ALA A 202 -13.84 12.01 7.48
N SER A 203 -14.76 11.27 8.14
CA SER A 203 -15.40 11.68 9.39
C SER A 203 -14.48 11.56 10.62
N ARG A 204 -13.37 10.81 10.51
CA ARG A 204 -12.48 10.51 11.63
C ARG A 204 -11.52 11.65 11.95
N SER A 205 -11.06 11.68 13.20
CA SER A 205 -10.03 12.63 13.65
C SER A 205 -8.64 12.00 13.54
N PHE A 206 -7.76 12.63 12.77
CA PHE A 206 -6.33 12.30 12.68
C PHE A 206 -5.54 13.57 12.30
N GLY A 207 -4.26 13.60 12.64
CA GLY A 207 -3.35 14.71 12.31
C GLY A 207 -2.52 14.40 11.05
N THR A 208 -2.04 13.16 10.92
CA THR A 208 -1.22 12.70 9.80
C THR A 208 -1.93 11.56 9.07
N LEU A 209 -1.90 11.63 7.73
CA LEU A 209 -2.39 10.58 6.85
C LEU A 209 -1.20 9.98 6.09
N LEU A 210 -1.03 8.66 6.17
CA LEU A 210 -0.04 7.91 5.40
C LEU A 210 -0.77 6.99 4.42
N VAL A 211 -0.26 6.91 3.20
CA VAL A 211 -0.86 6.20 2.07
C VAL A 211 0.13 5.18 1.49
N GLY A 212 -0.34 4.31 0.61
CA GLY A 212 0.49 3.27 0.02
C GLY A 212 1.33 3.75 -1.17
N HIS A 213 0.91 4.79 -1.86
CA HIS A 213 1.61 5.33 -3.04
C HIS A 213 1.66 6.84 -3.06
N ALA A 214 2.77 7.38 -3.59
CA ALA A 214 2.98 8.81 -3.76
C ALA A 214 2.85 9.60 -2.45
N GLY A 215 2.83 10.91 -2.48
CA GLY A 215 2.68 11.71 -1.26
C GLY A 215 3.48 12.99 -1.28
N PRO A 216 3.42 13.75 -0.21
CA PRO A 216 2.67 13.51 1.03
C PRO A 216 1.16 13.66 0.86
N ALA A 217 0.39 12.80 1.56
CA ALA A 217 -1.06 12.85 1.54
C ALA A 217 -1.63 13.83 2.57
N ARG A 218 -2.81 14.35 2.28
CA ARG A 218 -3.54 15.31 3.11
C ARG A 218 -4.97 14.81 3.32
N ARG A 219 -5.63 15.32 4.36
CA ARG A 219 -7.06 15.04 4.58
C ARG A 219 -7.95 15.35 3.37
N SER A 220 -7.63 16.41 2.61
CA SER A 220 -8.36 16.78 1.39
C SER A 220 -8.30 15.69 0.30
N ASP A 221 -7.26 14.86 0.31
CA ASP A 221 -7.07 13.82 -0.72
C ASP A 221 -8.11 12.70 -0.61
N ILE A 222 -8.74 12.53 0.56
CA ILE A 222 -9.92 11.65 0.71
C ILE A 222 -11.03 12.10 -0.26
N HIS A 223 -11.38 13.40 -0.22
CA HIS A 223 -12.44 13.93 -1.10
C HIS A 223 -12.01 13.97 -2.57
N SER A 224 -10.71 14.17 -2.85
CA SER A 224 -10.17 14.09 -4.21
C SER A 224 -10.28 12.67 -4.76
N THR A 225 -9.96 11.65 -3.95
CA THR A 225 -10.12 10.23 -4.33
C THR A 225 -11.60 9.90 -4.55
N ILE A 226 -12.52 10.34 -3.68
CA ILE A 226 -13.98 10.17 -3.88
C ILE A 226 -14.41 10.76 -5.22
N SER A 227 -14.01 11.99 -5.54
CA SER A 227 -14.38 12.66 -6.79
C SER A 227 -13.81 11.94 -8.02
N TYR A 228 -12.58 11.42 -7.90
CA TYR A 228 -11.96 10.60 -8.94
C TYR A 228 -12.74 9.31 -9.15
N LEU A 229 -13.12 8.59 -8.09
CA LEU A 229 -13.87 7.34 -8.15
C LEU A 229 -15.28 7.54 -8.72
N GLN A 230 -15.98 8.62 -8.39
CA GLN A 230 -17.27 8.97 -9.00
C GLN A 230 -17.14 9.13 -10.53
N THR A 231 -16.09 9.86 -10.96
CA THR A 231 -15.80 10.03 -12.39
C THR A 231 -15.41 8.71 -13.04
N ALA A 232 -14.58 7.89 -12.39
CA ALA A 232 -14.15 6.58 -12.86
C ALA A 232 -15.34 5.63 -13.05
N LYS A 233 -16.28 5.63 -12.10
CA LYS A 233 -17.53 4.87 -12.16
C LYS A 233 -18.37 5.26 -13.39
N ASP A 234 -18.58 6.58 -13.63
CA ASP A 234 -19.35 7.09 -14.75
C ASP A 234 -18.69 6.76 -16.10
N VAL A 235 -17.37 6.85 -16.17
CA VAL A 235 -16.61 6.46 -17.36
C VAL A 235 -16.74 4.96 -17.58
N HIS A 236 -16.55 4.14 -16.54
CA HIS A 236 -16.65 2.68 -16.62
C HIS A 236 -18.05 2.22 -17.09
N ALA A 237 -19.11 2.85 -16.59
CA ALA A 237 -20.50 2.53 -16.99
C ALA A 237 -20.80 2.75 -18.48
N THR A 238 -20.00 3.59 -19.16
CA THR A 238 -20.21 4.00 -20.55
C THR A 238 -19.11 3.55 -21.50
N THR A 239 -18.08 2.83 -21.04
CA THR A 239 -16.98 2.25 -21.83
C THR A 239 -17.02 0.72 -21.75
N LYS A 240 -16.51 0.04 -22.78
CA LYS A 240 -16.53 -1.42 -22.86
C LYS A 240 -15.14 -2.05 -22.96
N VAL A 241 -14.12 -1.25 -23.16
CA VAL A 241 -12.74 -1.69 -23.35
C VAL A 241 -11.78 -0.83 -22.53
N ALA A 242 -10.69 -1.43 -22.08
CA ALA A 242 -9.71 -0.82 -21.22
C ALA A 242 -9.10 0.46 -21.81
N ASP A 243 -8.73 0.42 -23.11
CA ASP A 243 -8.08 1.56 -23.79
C ASP A 243 -9.01 2.79 -23.87
N GLU A 244 -10.32 2.58 -24.09
CA GLU A 244 -11.29 3.68 -24.11
C GLU A 244 -11.45 4.32 -22.73
N TYR A 245 -11.55 3.48 -21.69
CA TYR A 245 -11.58 3.95 -20.32
C TYR A 245 -10.33 4.77 -19.97
N ALA A 246 -9.15 4.22 -20.23
CA ALA A 246 -7.88 4.89 -19.94
C ALA A 246 -7.75 6.23 -20.68
N ALA A 247 -8.08 6.27 -21.95
CA ALA A 247 -8.04 7.51 -22.76
C ALA A 247 -9.00 8.57 -22.21
N ARG A 248 -10.22 8.18 -21.79
CA ARG A 248 -11.19 9.13 -21.22
C ARG A 248 -10.78 9.63 -19.85
N MET A 249 -10.27 8.78 -18.96
CA MET A 249 -9.78 9.19 -17.65
C MET A 249 -8.62 10.18 -17.78
N LYS A 250 -7.63 9.91 -18.62
CA LYS A 250 -6.51 10.83 -18.90
C LYS A 250 -6.96 12.17 -19.48
N LYS A 251 -8.01 12.17 -20.31
CA LYS A 251 -8.59 13.40 -20.86
C LYS A 251 -9.34 14.22 -19.81
N LEU A 252 -10.01 13.56 -18.85
CA LEU A 252 -10.74 14.24 -17.77
C LEU A 252 -9.80 14.75 -16.69
N PHE A 253 -8.66 14.10 -16.48
CA PHE A 253 -7.65 14.47 -15.49
C PHE A 253 -6.28 14.72 -16.14
N PRO A 254 -6.14 15.72 -17.05
CA PRO A 254 -4.93 15.90 -17.86
C PRO A 254 -3.71 16.38 -17.07
N ASN A 255 -3.91 16.86 -15.85
CA ASN A 255 -2.85 17.42 -15.01
C ASN A 255 -2.35 16.44 -13.94
N LEU A 256 -2.97 15.27 -13.79
CA LEU A 256 -2.49 14.27 -12.86
C LEU A 256 -1.27 13.55 -13.42
N SER A 257 -0.30 13.30 -12.56
CA SER A 257 0.87 12.49 -12.89
C SER A 257 0.55 10.99 -12.87
N GLU A 258 1.54 10.16 -13.16
CA GLU A 258 1.41 8.70 -13.15
C GLU A 258 0.31 8.17 -14.10
N SER A 259 0.17 8.79 -15.27
CA SER A 259 -0.84 8.39 -16.28
C SER A 259 -0.74 6.91 -16.71
N GLY A 260 0.43 6.29 -16.57
CA GLY A 260 0.63 4.86 -16.80
C GLY A 260 -0.12 3.97 -15.82
N TRP A 261 -0.45 4.47 -14.61
CA TRP A 261 -1.27 3.75 -13.65
C TRP A 261 -2.69 3.52 -14.18
N VAL A 262 -3.22 4.49 -14.93
CA VAL A 262 -4.55 4.34 -15.56
C VAL A 262 -4.54 3.25 -16.62
N ASP A 263 -3.48 3.18 -17.45
CA ASP A 263 -3.35 2.12 -18.46
C ASP A 263 -3.29 0.75 -17.81
N PHE A 264 -2.45 0.63 -16.77
CA PHE A 264 -2.26 -0.64 -16.06
C PHE A 264 -3.53 -1.06 -15.30
N SER A 265 -4.12 -0.17 -14.50
CA SER A 265 -5.32 -0.48 -13.73
C SER A 265 -6.53 -0.77 -14.61
N SER A 266 -6.64 -0.12 -15.78
CA SER A 266 -7.73 -0.40 -16.72
C SER A 266 -7.70 -1.84 -17.24
N LEU A 267 -6.51 -2.42 -17.43
CA LEU A 267 -6.38 -3.83 -17.83
C LEU A 267 -6.94 -4.78 -16.76
N MET A 268 -6.77 -4.46 -15.49
CA MET A 268 -7.35 -5.21 -14.37
C MET A 268 -8.86 -4.99 -14.28
N LEU A 269 -9.29 -3.72 -14.31
CA LEU A 269 -10.71 -3.34 -14.22
C LEU A 269 -11.57 -4.03 -15.29
N TYR A 270 -11.01 -4.28 -16.47
CA TYR A 270 -11.67 -4.99 -17.58
C TYR A 270 -11.31 -6.49 -17.65
N GLY A 271 -10.65 -7.04 -16.65
CA GLY A 271 -10.36 -8.47 -16.54
C GLY A 271 -9.38 -9.01 -17.58
N ILE A 272 -8.52 -8.16 -18.17
CA ILE A 272 -7.50 -8.56 -19.15
C ILE A 272 -6.29 -9.17 -18.45
N ILE A 273 -5.93 -8.62 -17.28
CA ILE A 273 -4.90 -9.14 -16.39
C ILE A 273 -5.45 -9.26 -14.97
N ASN A 274 -4.88 -10.15 -14.16
CA ASN A 274 -5.23 -10.27 -12.75
C ASN A 274 -4.41 -9.27 -11.89
N PRO A 275 -5.01 -8.72 -10.81
CA PRO A 275 -4.36 -7.85 -9.87
C PRO A 275 -3.20 -8.51 -9.11
#